data_6d4280c2d31ea78deadb0164cee5188a
#
_entry.id   6d4280c2d31ea78deadb0164cee5188a
#
_cell.length_a   1.000
_cell.length_b   1.000
_cell.length_c   1.000
_cell.angle_alpha   90.00
_cell.angle_beta   90.00
_cell.angle_gamma   90.00
#
_symmetry.space_group_name_H-M   'P 1'
#
loop_
_entity.id
_entity.type
_entity.pdbx_description
1 polymer ?
#
loop_
_entity_poly.entity_id
_entity_poly.type
_entity_poly.pdbx_seq_one_letter_code
_entity_poly.pdbx_strand_id
1 'polypeptide(L)'
;MKIAFVPIDNRPVCYTLPKLISQIDGGIEFFLPERSLLGDLENIANIQGLFDWLKGLPKLDALVLSLDTLAYGGLIPSRRCPETFDEIKSRIEKLKEILVEKECKIYAFSSIMRISNNNYNQEEKEYWSKWGKKIFDYSFQTHKLGCESCITNIIPAEILDDYIATRKRNFEINKIYLEWQKEGLFDTLIFSKDDCAEYGFNVQEAKFLEDLGGFTKTGADEIPLSLLSRAICGEVKICPIFLEPNSKDLISNYEDVSIEKSVQGQIELAGGKLSDENDADILLYVNNFVDHQGEIVMGVNTESFGGKFIVPNRPYMIADVRFANGSDNNFVNELFKNNLDENFYGYSAWNTSANSLGSLICGAKVKYFAKKYNQDAFKKLQITRFLDDWAYQANVRQTLSEPDVDKLTAGMKEFEKVVENILKTEVNVKYSYPWKRLFEVEVEFN
;
A
#
# COMPACT_ATOMS: atom_id res chain seq x y z
N MET A 1 -8.04 -0.07 -22.88
CA MET A 1 -8.56 0.66 -21.71
C MET A 1 -7.58 1.75 -21.34
N LYS A 2 -8.06 3.00 -21.15
CA LYS A 2 -7.20 4.14 -20.80
C LYS A 2 -7.39 4.47 -19.33
N ILE A 3 -6.34 4.32 -18.53
CA ILE A 3 -6.38 4.56 -17.09
C ILE A 3 -5.31 5.59 -16.74
N ALA A 4 -5.70 6.66 -16.04
CA ALA A 4 -4.74 7.56 -15.42
C ALA A 4 -4.64 7.30 -13.91
N PHE A 5 -3.46 7.52 -13.35
CA PHE A 5 -3.17 7.17 -11.97
C PHE A 5 -2.30 8.26 -11.32
N VAL A 6 -2.77 8.85 -10.22
CA VAL A 6 -2.01 9.78 -9.39
C VAL A 6 -1.52 9.06 -8.15
N PRO A 7 -0.22 8.75 -8.06
CA PRO A 7 0.39 8.10 -6.91
C PRO A 7 0.31 8.94 -5.63
N ILE A 8 0.46 8.27 -4.49
CA ILE A 8 0.54 8.94 -3.18
C ILE A 8 1.87 9.68 -2.98
N ASP A 9 2.95 9.15 -3.59
CA ASP A 9 4.30 9.71 -3.63
C ASP A 9 5.13 9.04 -4.73
N ASN A 10 6.43 9.33 -4.78
CA ASN A 10 7.34 8.82 -5.82
C ASN A 10 8.07 7.52 -5.44
N ARG A 11 7.72 6.83 -4.35
CA ARG A 11 8.31 5.54 -3.97
C ARG A 11 8.04 4.45 -5.01
N PRO A 12 8.92 3.43 -5.11
CA PRO A 12 8.74 2.32 -6.05
C PRO A 12 7.38 1.63 -5.94
N VAL A 13 6.91 1.37 -4.73
CA VAL A 13 5.61 0.75 -4.47
C VAL A 13 4.44 1.60 -4.96
N CYS A 14 4.58 2.93 -4.95
CA CYS A 14 3.54 3.86 -5.35
C CYS A 14 3.61 4.24 -6.82
N TYR A 15 4.79 4.19 -7.45
CA TYR A 15 5.03 4.64 -8.83
C TYR A 15 5.40 3.50 -9.80
N THR A 16 6.48 2.77 -9.50
CA THR A 16 7.01 1.73 -10.39
C THR A 16 6.12 0.49 -10.40
N LEU A 17 5.63 0.07 -9.23
CA LEU A 17 4.80 -1.14 -9.11
C LEU A 17 3.48 -1.05 -9.88
N PRO A 18 2.64 0.02 -9.77
CA PRO A 18 1.44 0.17 -10.59
C PRO A 18 1.74 0.15 -12.09
N LYS A 19 2.87 0.75 -12.50
CA LYS A 19 3.33 0.73 -13.90
C LYS A 19 3.65 -0.68 -14.37
N LEU A 20 4.40 -1.47 -13.61
CA LEU A 20 4.71 -2.86 -13.93
C LEU A 20 3.45 -3.72 -14.00
N ILE A 21 2.53 -3.54 -13.05
CA ILE A 21 1.26 -4.27 -13.03
C ILE A 21 0.43 -3.94 -14.27
N SER A 22 0.30 -2.67 -14.64
CA SER A 22 -0.50 -2.27 -15.81
C SER A 22 0.04 -2.84 -17.13
N GLN A 23 1.35 -3.03 -17.23
CA GLN A 23 2.02 -3.56 -18.43
C GLN A 23 1.75 -5.07 -18.66
N ILE A 24 1.22 -5.81 -17.68
CA ILE A 24 0.83 -7.21 -17.84
C ILE A 24 -0.25 -7.37 -18.91
N ASP A 25 -1.13 -6.38 -19.09
CA ASP A 25 -2.07 -6.34 -20.22
C ASP A 25 -1.69 -5.22 -21.20
N GLY A 26 -1.13 -5.58 -22.35
CA GLY A 26 -0.87 -4.64 -23.45
C GLY A 26 -2.11 -3.97 -24.05
N GLY A 27 -3.30 -4.27 -23.53
CA GLY A 27 -4.55 -3.57 -23.83
C GLY A 27 -4.83 -2.37 -22.92
N ILE A 28 -4.00 -2.14 -21.90
CA ILE A 28 -4.09 -0.99 -21.00
C ILE A 28 -3.11 0.09 -21.46
N GLU A 29 -3.65 1.26 -21.75
CA GLU A 29 -2.90 2.51 -21.93
C GLU A 29 -2.89 3.22 -20.60
N PHE A 30 -1.73 3.21 -19.90
CA PHE A 30 -1.59 3.66 -18.53
C PHE A 30 -0.85 5.00 -18.46
N PHE A 31 -1.50 6.02 -17.90
CA PHE A 31 -0.99 7.38 -17.78
C PHE A 31 -0.53 7.64 -16.34
N LEU A 32 0.74 7.92 -16.17
CA LEU A 32 1.34 8.40 -14.92
C LEU A 32 1.87 9.82 -15.13
N PRO A 33 1.80 10.71 -14.11
CA PRO A 33 2.54 11.96 -14.18
C PRO A 33 4.05 11.68 -14.18
N GLU A 34 4.84 12.63 -14.65
CA GLU A 34 6.30 12.53 -14.49
C GLU A 34 6.65 12.37 -13.01
N ARG A 35 7.57 11.46 -12.69
CA ARG A 35 7.97 11.15 -11.31
C ARG A 35 8.47 12.39 -10.55
N SER A 36 9.07 13.33 -11.25
CA SER A 36 9.54 14.62 -10.74
C SER A 36 8.44 15.57 -10.26
N LEU A 37 7.18 15.34 -10.65
CA LEU A 37 6.02 16.10 -10.16
C LEU A 37 5.52 15.60 -8.79
N LEU A 38 5.93 14.40 -8.38
CA LEU A 38 5.47 13.78 -7.14
C LEU A 38 6.36 14.17 -5.96
N GLY A 39 5.77 14.14 -4.76
CA GLY A 39 6.49 14.38 -3.52
C GLY A 39 7.35 13.18 -3.09
N ASP A 40 8.30 13.47 -2.21
CA ASP A 40 9.16 12.50 -1.56
C ASP A 40 9.20 12.73 -0.03
N LEU A 41 10.22 12.18 0.64
CA LEU A 41 10.39 12.33 2.08
C LEU A 41 10.55 13.79 2.54
N GLU A 42 11.19 14.62 1.73
CA GLU A 42 11.59 15.99 2.06
C GLU A 42 10.78 17.04 1.29
N ASN A 43 10.36 16.71 0.06
CA ASN A 43 9.76 17.64 -0.87
C ASN A 43 8.27 17.35 -1.07
N ILE A 44 7.49 18.40 -1.17
CA ILE A 44 6.07 18.31 -1.56
C ILE A 44 5.97 18.13 -3.09
N ALA A 45 4.90 17.49 -3.54
CA ALA A 45 4.58 17.39 -4.97
C ALA A 45 4.35 18.77 -5.61
N ASN A 46 4.65 18.89 -6.88
CA ASN A 46 4.26 20.05 -7.68
C ASN A 46 2.76 19.95 -8.03
N ILE A 47 1.90 20.39 -7.10
CA ILE A 47 0.45 20.27 -7.21
C ILE A 47 -0.10 20.98 -8.45
N GLN A 48 0.44 22.17 -8.79
CA GLN A 48 0.00 22.87 -9.98
C GLN A 48 0.37 22.10 -11.25
N GLY A 49 1.60 21.55 -11.32
CA GLY A 49 2.01 20.68 -12.42
C GLY A 49 1.14 19.43 -12.56
N LEU A 50 0.71 18.83 -11.43
CA LEU A 50 -0.24 17.71 -11.42
C LEU A 50 -1.63 18.11 -11.93
N PHE A 51 -2.13 19.30 -11.57
CA PHE A 51 -3.40 19.82 -12.09
C PHE A 51 -3.33 20.07 -13.60
N ASP A 52 -2.23 20.63 -14.09
CA ASP A 52 -2.02 20.87 -15.51
C ASP A 52 -1.89 19.55 -16.28
N TRP A 53 -1.20 18.56 -15.72
CA TRP A 53 -1.16 17.20 -16.25
C TRP A 53 -2.56 16.56 -16.30
N LEU A 54 -3.35 16.64 -15.22
CA LEU A 54 -4.72 16.14 -15.19
C LEU A 54 -5.58 16.77 -16.29
N LYS A 55 -5.51 18.09 -16.46
CA LYS A 55 -6.25 18.79 -17.53
C LYS A 55 -5.86 18.31 -18.92
N GLY A 56 -4.56 18.07 -19.15
CA GLY A 56 -4.01 17.63 -20.43
C GLY A 56 -4.28 16.19 -20.83
N LEU A 57 -4.84 15.37 -19.92
CA LEU A 57 -5.12 13.95 -20.19
C LEU A 57 -6.19 13.77 -21.28
N PRO A 58 -6.05 12.76 -22.16
CA PRO A 58 -7.06 12.44 -23.16
C PRO A 58 -8.34 11.92 -22.47
N LYS A 59 -9.37 11.59 -23.26
CA LYS A 59 -10.54 10.87 -22.74
C LYS A 59 -10.11 9.53 -22.13
N LEU A 60 -10.49 9.30 -20.88
CA LEU A 60 -10.16 8.13 -20.07
C LEU A 60 -11.35 7.20 -19.88
N ASP A 61 -11.07 5.94 -19.56
CA ASP A 61 -12.05 4.99 -19.04
C ASP A 61 -12.12 5.05 -17.50
N ALA A 62 -10.97 5.29 -16.85
CA ALA A 62 -10.89 5.39 -15.40
C ALA A 62 -9.75 6.30 -14.94
N LEU A 63 -9.92 6.87 -13.74
CA LEU A 63 -8.93 7.70 -13.05
C LEU A 63 -8.80 7.22 -11.61
N VAL A 64 -7.59 6.91 -11.16
CA VAL A 64 -7.27 6.53 -9.77
C VAL A 64 -6.47 7.64 -9.13
N LEU A 65 -6.91 8.16 -7.99
CA LEU A 65 -6.37 9.38 -7.39
C LEU A 65 -5.98 9.22 -5.93
N SER A 66 -4.76 9.63 -5.58
CA SER A 66 -4.41 10.07 -4.23
C SER A 66 -4.87 11.50 -4.03
N LEU A 67 -5.88 11.70 -3.16
CA LEU A 67 -6.35 13.04 -2.82
C LEU A 67 -5.35 13.78 -1.92
N ASP A 68 -4.58 13.06 -1.10
CA ASP A 68 -3.51 13.66 -0.29
C ASP A 68 -2.43 14.30 -1.17
N THR A 69 -2.05 13.65 -2.27
CA THR A 69 -1.09 14.20 -3.23
C THR A 69 -1.59 15.49 -3.87
N LEU A 70 -2.87 15.54 -4.21
CA LEU A 70 -3.50 16.69 -4.87
C LEU A 70 -3.88 17.82 -3.90
N ALA A 71 -4.10 17.50 -2.62
CA ALA A 71 -4.43 18.48 -1.60
C ALA A 71 -3.21 19.04 -0.88
N TYR A 72 -2.28 18.19 -0.50
CA TYR A 72 -1.17 18.54 0.40
C TYR A 72 0.21 18.35 -0.23
N GLY A 73 0.29 17.69 -1.39
CA GLY A 73 1.52 17.31 -2.05
C GLY A 73 2.07 15.94 -1.63
N GLY A 74 1.26 15.10 -0.96
CA GLY A 74 1.60 13.72 -0.57
C GLY A 74 1.14 13.34 0.83
N LEU A 75 1.33 12.08 1.20
CA LEU A 75 0.96 11.53 2.50
C LEU A 75 1.72 12.21 3.66
N ILE A 76 3.03 12.30 3.56
CA ILE A 76 3.88 12.95 4.58
C ILE A 76 3.60 14.45 4.67
N PRO A 77 3.53 15.20 3.56
CA PRO A 77 3.12 16.61 3.58
C PRO A 77 1.78 16.86 4.24
N SER A 78 0.80 15.97 4.14
CA SER A 78 -0.52 16.14 4.78
C SER A 78 -0.41 16.34 6.30
N ARG A 79 0.63 15.78 6.94
CA ARG A 79 0.91 15.88 8.38
C ARG A 79 1.79 17.07 8.74
N ARG A 80 2.56 17.59 7.77
CA ARG A 80 3.61 18.59 7.99
C ARG A 80 3.28 19.99 7.47
N CYS A 81 2.46 20.10 6.41
CA CYS A 81 2.22 21.39 5.78
C CYS A 81 1.58 22.39 6.74
N PRO A 82 2.04 23.66 6.75
CA PRO A 82 1.53 24.70 7.62
C PRO A 82 0.26 25.37 7.09
N GLU A 83 -0.20 24.99 5.89
CA GLU A 83 -1.33 25.62 5.22
C GLU A 83 -2.63 25.48 6.03
N THR A 84 -3.44 26.52 5.96
CA THR A 84 -4.73 26.59 6.65
C THR A 84 -5.79 25.75 5.95
N PHE A 85 -6.89 25.51 6.64
CA PHE A 85 -8.06 24.84 6.06
C PHE A 85 -8.57 25.57 4.81
N ASP A 86 -8.66 26.90 4.82
CA ASP A 86 -9.19 27.67 3.70
C ASP A 86 -8.29 27.61 2.46
N GLU A 87 -6.96 27.60 2.63
CA GLU A 87 -6.01 27.42 1.53
C GLU A 87 -6.16 26.05 0.88
N ILE A 88 -6.21 24.96 1.69
CA ILE A 88 -6.42 23.62 1.18
C ILE A 88 -7.80 23.49 0.52
N LYS A 89 -8.85 23.99 1.16
CA LYS A 89 -10.20 23.99 0.63
C LYS A 89 -10.26 24.70 -0.74
N SER A 90 -9.70 25.88 -0.85
CA SER A 90 -9.66 26.60 -2.14
C SER A 90 -8.92 25.80 -3.24
N ARG A 91 -7.88 25.04 -2.86
CA ARG A 91 -7.13 24.18 -3.76
C ARG A 91 -7.98 23.00 -4.24
N ILE A 92 -8.62 22.29 -3.33
CA ILE A 92 -9.44 21.12 -3.70
C ILE A 92 -10.71 21.52 -4.47
N GLU A 93 -11.26 22.71 -4.28
CA GLU A 93 -12.36 23.21 -5.10
C GLU A 93 -11.94 23.33 -6.58
N LYS A 94 -10.72 23.81 -6.86
CA LYS A 94 -10.15 23.79 -8.23
C LYS A 94 -9.95 22.36 -8.76
N LEU A 95 -9.56 21.42 -7.86
CA LEU A 95 -9.50 20.01 -8.24
C LEU A 95 -10.87 19.48 -8.63
N LYS A 96 -11.92 19.80 -7.85
CA LYS A 96 -13.30 19.40 -8.16
C LYS A 96 -13.72 19.85 -9.56
N GLU A 97 -13.43 21.11 -9.93
CA GLU A 97 -13.72 21.63 -11.29
C GLU A 97 -13.06 20.75 -12.36
N ILE A 98 -11.78 20.39 -12.18
CA ILE A 98 -11.05 19.52 -13.12
C ILE A 98 -11.68 18.13 -13.21
N LEU A 99 -12.07 17.56 -12.06
CA LEU A 99 -12.62 16.19 -12.00
C LEU A 99 -14.00 16.09 -12.62
N VAL A 100 -14.86 17.08 -12.43
CA VAL A 100 -16.21 17.14 -13.02
C VAL A 100 -16.15 17.14 -14.55
N GLU A 101 -15.12 17.72 -15.15
CA GLU A 101 -14.91 17.71 -16.61
C GLU A 101 -14.44 16.34 -17.14
N LYS A 102 -14.00 15.42 -16.27
CA LYS A 102 -13.54 14.08 -16.69
C LYS A 102 -14.73 13.12 -16.75
N GLU A 103 -15.24 12.89 -17.92
CA GLU A 103 -16.33 11.94 -18.20
C GLU A 103 -15.82 10.48 -18.10
N CYS A 104 -15.31 10.07 -16.93
CA CYS A 104 -14.80 8.72 -16.69
C CYS A 104 -15.10 8.29 -15.25
N LYS A 105 -14.91 7.01 -14.96
CA LYS A 105 -14.99 6.50 -13.59
C LYS A 105 -13.84 7.02 -12.74
N ILE A 106 -14.14 7.53 -11.55
CA ILE A 106 -13.14 8.08 -10.64
C ILE A 106 -13.10 7.25 -9.36
N TYR A 107 -11.92 6.70 -9.09
CA TYR A 107 -11.58 5.94 -7.89
C TYR A 107 -10.59 6.76 -7.07
N ALA A 108 -10.95 7.11 -5.85
CA ALA A 108 -10.15 8.01 -5.04
C ALA A 108 -9.91 7.46 -3.64
N PHE A 109 -8.83 7.90 -3.02
CA PHE A 109 -8.58 7.66 -1.61
C PHE A 109 -7.96 8.88 -0.96
N SER A 110 -8.23 9.03 0.34
CA SER A 110 -7.65 10.04 1.22
C SER A 110 -7.29 9.42 2.54
N SER A 111 -6.16 9.81 3.12
CA SER A 111 -5.70 9.23 4.37
C SER A 111 -6.35 9.90 5.58
N ILE A 112 -6.71 9.10 6.57
CA ILE A 112 -6.95 9.56 7.93
C ILE A 112 -5.58 9.71 8.58
N MET A 113 -5.29 10.88 9.13
CA MET A 113 -3.98 11.18 9.70
C MET A 113 -3.59 10.13 10.75
N ARG A 114 -2.50 9.40 10.53
CA ARG A 114 -2.03 8.34 11.44
C ARG A 114 -1.55 8.87 12.77
N ILE A 115 -1.35 7.99 13.72
CA ILE A 115 -0.72 8.25 15.02
C ILE A 115 0.25 7.12 15.34
N SER A 116 1.55 7.35 15.12
CA SER A 116 2.57 6.33 15.33
C SER A 116 3.01 6.25 16.79
N ASN A 117 3.11 5.03 17.33
CA ASN A 117 3.59 4.78 18.71
C ASN A 117 5.13 4.76 18.79
N ASN A 118 5.75 5.84 18.38
CA ASN A 118 7.20 5.98 18.39
C ASN A 118 7.63 7.45 18.50
N ASN A 119 8.94 7.69 18.58
CA ASN A 119 9.54 9.02 18.57
C ASN A 119 10.41 9.25 17.32
N TYR A 120 10.06 8.64 16.18
CA TYR A 120 10.73 8.90 14.90
C TYR A 120 10.01 10.00 14.16
N ASN A 121 10.70 11.11 13.89
CA ASN A 121 10.14 12.28 13.21
C ASN A 121 10.42 12.30 11.70
N GLN A 122 11.02 11.26 11.13
CA GLN A 122 11.41 11.24 9.73
C GLN A 122 10.22 11.46 8.77
N GLU A 123 9.03 11.03 9.18
CA GLU A 123 7.78 11.25 8.44
C GLU A 123 6.77 12.14 9.18
N GLU A 124 7.15 12.71 10.30
CA GLU A 124 6.28 13.53 11.16
C GLU A 124 6.86 14.94 11.34
N LYS A 125 6.15 15.82 12.04
CA LYS A 125 6.68 17.13 12.45
C LYS A 125 7.86 16.97 13.41
N GLU A 126 8.77 17.93 13.44
CA GLU A 126 10.04 17.88 14.19
C GLU A 126 9.86 17.53 15.67
N TYR A 127 8.81 18.05 16.31
CA TYR A 127 8.54 17.79 17.71
C TYR A 127 8.19 16.31 18.03
N TRP A 128 7.86 15.51 17.00
CA TRP A 128 7.56 14.08 17.17
C TRP A 128 8.73 13.31 17.74
N SER A 129 9.96 13.69 17.44
CA SER A 129 11.19 13.09 18.01
C SER A 129 11.21 13.05 19.54
N LYS A 130 10.52 13.98 20.18
CA LYS A 130 10.45 14.09 21.64
C LYS A 130 9.07 13.73 22.21
N TRP A 131 8.01 14.04 21.50
CA TRP A 131 6.66 14.00 22.02
C TRP A 131 5.75 12.96 21.36
N GLY A 132 6.20 12.26 20.31
CA GLY A 132 5.38 11.32 19.52
C GLY A 132 4.67 10.29 20.38
N LYS A 133 5.40 9.53 21.20
CA LYS A 133 4.80 8.54 22.11
C LYS A 133 3.80 9.14 23.10
N LYS A 134 4.04 10.34 23.59
CA LYS A 134 3.11 11.01 24.51
C LYS A 134 1.84 11.51 23.83
N ILE A 135 1.97 11.97 22.59
CA ILE A 135 0.83 12.33 21.73
C ILE A 135 0.01 11.06 21.41
N PHE A 136 0.69 9.95 21.11
CA PHE A 136 0.02 8.67 20.95
C PHE A 136 -0.74 8.24 22.21
N ASP A 137 -0.09 8.26 23.37
CA ASP A 137 -0.69 7.89 24.66
C ASP A 137 -1.90 8.82 24.99
N TYR A 138 -1.76 10.11 24.71
CA TYR A 138 -2.85 11.08 24.87
C TYR A 138 -4.05 10.73 23.99
N SER A 139 -3.82 10.49 22.72
CA SER A 139 -4.85 10.09 21.76
C SER A 139 -5.53 8.78 22.16
N PHE A 140 -4.73 7.77 22.52
CA PHE A 140 -5.22 6.45 22.92
C PHE A 140 -6.10 6.54 24.16
N GLN A 141 -5.63 7.22 25.22
CA GLN A 141 -6.37 7.34 26.48
C GLN A 141 -7.61 8.21 26.32
N THR A 142 -7.53 9.31 25.58
CA THR A 142 -8.69 10.19 25.33
C THR A 142 -9.81 9.45 24.61
N HIS A 143 -9.49 8.67 23.58
CA HIS A 143 -10.49 7.86 22.88
C HIS A 143 -11.04 6.75 23.78
N LYS A 144 -10.16 6.03 24.49
CA LYS A 144 -10.56 4.91 25.36
C LYS A 144 -11.46 5.34 26.52
N LEU A 145 -11.21 6.50 27.10
CA LEU A 145 -11.97 7.04 28.23
C LEU A 145 -13.23 7.81 27.80
N GLY A 146 -13.31 8.23 26.53
CA GLY A 146 -14.38 9.10 26.03
C GLY A 146 -14.34 10.52 26.59
N CYS A 147 -13.23 10.93 27.20
CA CYS A 147 -13.00 12.26 27.73
C CYS A 147 -11.51 12.61 27.65
N GLU A 148 -11.21 13.91 27.70
CA GLU A 148 -9.84 14.40 27.62
C GLU A 148 -8.95 13.78 28.70
N SER A 149 -7.81 13.22 28.30
CA SER A 149 -6.86 12.57 29.20
C SER A 149 -6.02 13.61 29.96
N CYS A 150 -5.77 13.38 31.26
CA CYS A 150 -4.91 14.23 32.07
C CYS A 150 -3.42 14.23 31.65
N ILE A 151 -3.00 13.42 30.67
CA ILE A 151 -1.66 13.45 30.07
C ILE A 151 -1.38 14.78 29.35
N THR A 152 -2.40 15.59 29.03
CA THR A 152 -2.23 16.95 28.48
C THR A 152 -1.23 17.80 29.26
N ASN A 153 -1.16 17.67 30.59
CA ASN A 153 -0.27 18.48 31.42
C ASN A 153 1.23 18.17 31.20
N ILE A 154 1.56 17.13 30.44
CA ILE A 154 2.96 16.71 30.19
C ILE A 154 3.45 17.22 28.84
N ILE A 155 2.53 17.37 27.86
CA ILE A 155 2.86 17.84 26.50
C ILE A 155 2.74 19.39 26.50
N PRO A 156 3.75 20.12 25.97
CA PRO A 156 3.61 21.57 25.81
C PRO A 156 2.33 21.93 25.02
N ALA A 157 1.58 22.91 25.51
CA ALA A 157 0.28 23.28 24.94
C ALA A 157 0.39 23.64 23.45
N GLU A 158 1.42 24.41 23.09
CA GLU A 158 1.66 24.82 21.69
C GLU A 158 1.89 23.63 20.74
N ILE A 159 2.47 22.53 21.22
CA ILE A 159 2.69 21.30 20.43
C ILE A 159 1.39 20.52 20.28
N LEU A 160 0.64 20.38 21.38
CA LEU A 160 -0.62 19.66 21.34
C LEU A 160 -1.64 20.41 20.49
N ASP A 161 -1.73 21.75 20.63
CA ASP A 161 -2.62 22.61 19.84
C ASP A 161 -2.30 22.52 18.34
N ASP A 162 -1.02 22.57 17.96
CA ASP A 162 -0.58 22.41 16.56
C ASP A 162 -0.96 21.02 16.00
N TYR A 163 -0.72 19.97 16.78
CA TYR A 163 -1.07 18.61 16.38
C TYR A 163 -2.59 18.46 16.17
N ILE A 164 -3.38 18.92 17.12
CA ILE A 164 -4.86 18.85 17.06
C ILE A 164 -5.40 19.70 15.90
N ALA A 165 -4.86 20.91 15.71
CA ALA A 165 -5.27 21.79 14.61
C ALA A 165 -4.98 21.17 13.24
N THR A 166 -3.77 20.57 13.05
CA THR A 166 -3.42 19.87 11.83
C THR A 166 -4.38 18.70 11.56
N ARG A 167 -4.66 17.91 12.58
CA ARG A 167 -5.56 16.76 12.50
C ARG A 167 -6.99 17.19 12.16
N LYS A 168 -7.50 18.20 12.86
CA LYS A 168 -8.84 18.75 12.61
C LYS A 168 -8.97 19.28 11.17
N ARG A 169 -7.97 19.98 10.67
CA ARG A 169 -7.93 20.46 9.28
C ARG A 169 -8.08 19.29 8.30
N ASN A 170 -7.27 18.22 8.44
CA ASN A 170 -7.31 17.08 7.55
C ASN A 170 -8.66 16.35 7.62
N PHE A 171 -9.21 16.21 8.82
CA PHE A 171 -10.52 15.60 9.02
C PHE A 171 -11.65 16.38 8.36
N GLU A 172 -11.64 17.72 8.46
CA GLU A 172 -12.63 18.58 7.80
C GLU A 172 -12.53 18.48 6.26
N ILE A 173 -11.31 18.35 5.70
CA ILE A 173 -11.11 18.09 4.27
C ILE A 173 -11.67 16.72 3.87
N ASN A 174 -11.46 15.68 4.67
CA ASN A 174 -12.05 14.36 4.42
C ASN A 174 -13.58 14.39 4.39
N LYS A 175 -14.21 15.22 5.24
CA LYS A 175 -15.67 15.42 5.18
C LYS A 175 -16.14 16.08 3.88
N ILE A 176 -15.36 17.01 3.32
CA ILE A 176 -15.67 17.59 2.01
C ILE A 176 -15.62 16.51 0.91
N TYR A 177 -14.60 15.64 0.93
CA TYR A 177 -14.54 14.53 -0.02
C TYR A 177 -15.70 13.54 0.12
N LEU A 178 -16.17 13.30 1.36
CA LEU A 178 -17.35 12.48 1.60
C LEU A 178 -18.63 13.12 1.01
N GLU A 179 -18.76 14.44 1.09
CA GLU A 179 -19.88 15.13 0.43
C GLU A 179 -19.78 14.99 -1.11
N TRP A 180 -18.58 15.12 -1.70
CA TRP A 180 -18.39 14.87 -3.14
C TRP A 180 -18.73 13.43 -3.54
N GLN A 181 -18.44 12.45 -2.68
CA GLN A 181 -18.89 11.07 -2.87
C GLN A 181 -20.41 10.96 -2.91
N LYS A 182 -21.12 11.64 -2.00
CA LYS A 182 -22.59 11.67 -1.97
C LYS A 182 -23.19 12.40 -3.19
N GLU A 183 -22.50 13.37 -3.72
CA GLU A 183 -22.85 14.05 -4.99
C GLU A 183 -22.59 13.17 -6.23
N GLY A 184 -21.92 12.03 -6.06
CA GLY A 184 -21.64 11.07 -7.15
C GLY A 184 -20.37 11.40 -7.96
N LEU A 185 -19.46 12.21 -7.44
CA LEU A 185 -18.19 12.53 -8.13
C LEU A 185 -17.27 11.30 -8.21
N PHE A 186 -17.26 10.43 -7.20
CA PHE A 186 -16.41 9.25 -7.15
C PHE A 186 -17.24 7.98 -7.33
N ASP A 187 -16.77 7.03 -8.15
CA ASP A 187 -17.31 5.66 -8.18
C ASP A 187 -16.95 4.89 -6.90
N THR A 188 -15.79 5.18 -6.34
CA THR A 188 -15.37 4.66 -5.04
C THR A 188 -14.45 5.68 -4.36
N LEU A 189 -14.73 6.00 -3.11
CA LEU A 189 -13.87 6.79 -2.23
C LEU A 189 -13.51 5.96 -1.00
N ILE A 190 -12.21 5.85 -0.69
CA ILE A 190 -11.69 5.15 0.48
C ILE A 190 -11.01 6.15 1.42
N PHE A 191 -11.35 6.08 2.70
CA PHE A 191 -10.56 6.72 3.74
C PHE A 191 -9.60 5.69 4.34
N SER A 192 -8.31 5.82 4.03
CA SER A 192 -7.30 4.86 4.43
C SER A 192 -6.80 5.14 5.86
N LYS A 193 -6.59 4.07 6.62
CA LYS A 193 -6.02 4.12 7.99
C LYS A 193 -4.64 3.48 7.97
N ASP A 194 -3.61 4.29 8.20
CA ASP A 194 -2.23 3.85 8.35
C ASP A 194 -1.87 3.74 9.84
N ASP A 195 -1.02 2.79 10.23
CA ASP A 195 -0.56 2.59 11.61
C ASP A 195 -1.70 2.60 12.65
N CYS A 196 -2.55 1.59 12.64
CA CYS A 196 -3.69 1.49 13.56
C CYS A 196 -3.33 0.84 14.89
N ALA A 197 -4.00 1.29 15.96
CA ALA A 197 -4.08 0.65 17.26
C ALA A 197 -5.56 0.45 17.65
N GLU A 198 -5.82 -0.26 18.73
CA GLU A 198 -7.20 -0.50 19.20
C GLU A 198 -7.98 0.79 19.48
N TYR A 199 -7.31 1.81 20.01
CA TYR A 199 -7.84 3.15 20.27
C TYR A 199 -6.91 4.22 19.69
N GLY A 200 -7.48 5.36 19.34
CA GLY A 200 -6.77 6.53 18.86
C GLY A 200 -7.70 7.49 18.14
N PHE A 201 -7.25 8.71 17.91
CA PHE A 201 -8.06 9.69 17.16
C PHE A 201 -8.29 9.26 15.72
N ASN A 202 -7.34 8.55 15.10
CA ASN A 202 -7.52 7.99 13.75
C ASN A 202 -8.67 6.97 13.72
N VAL A 203 -8.80 6.13 14.75
CA VAL A 203 -9.89 5.15 14.87
C VAL A 203 -11.23 5.87 15.12
N GLN A 204 -11.22 6.91 15.97
CA GLN A 204 -12.42 7.71 16.24
C GLN A 204 -12.90 8.47 15.00
N GLU A 205 -11.98 9.08 14.26
CA GLU A 205 -12.29 9.78 13.00
C GLU A 205 -12.79 8.82 11.92
N ALA A 206 -12.18 7.63 11.80
CA ALA A 206 -12.63 6.59 10.90
C ALA A 206 -14.08 6.20 11.20
N LYS A 207 -14.37 5.90 12.47
CA LYS A 207 -15.73 5.58 12.92
C LYS A 207 -16.73 6.69 12.60
N PHE A 208 -16.33 7.94 12.80
CA PHE A 208 -17.19 9.09 12.50
C PHE A 208 -17.48 9.20 10.99
N LEU A 209 -16.47 8.98 10.12
CA LEU A 209 -16.67 8.95 8.67
C LEU A 209 -17.57 7.78 8.24
N GLU A 210 -17.44 6.60 8.86
CA GLU A 210 -18.31 5.45 8.62
C GLU A 210 -19.76 5.74 9.01
N ASP A 211 -19.99 6.36 10.16
CA ASP A 211 -21.32 6.76 10.63
C ASP A 211 -21.99 7.78 9.68
N LEU A 212 -21.20 8.55 8.94
CA LEU A 212 -21.66 9.45 7.88
C LEU A 212 -21.81 8.77 6.52
N GLY A 213 -21.54 7.46 6.41
CA GLY A 213 -21.64 6.68 5.17
C GLY A 213 -20.33 6.60 4.37
N GLY A 214 -19.19 6.97 4.97
CA GLY A 214 -17.87 6.79 4.36
C GLY A 214 -17.42 5.34 4.40
N PHE A 215 -16.51 4.96 3.51
CA PHE A 215 -15.88 3.65 3.50
C PHE A 215 -14.42 3.77 3.95
N THR A 216 -14.08 3.17 5.08
CA THR A 216 -12.74 3.15 5.63
C THR A 216 -12.03 1.83 5.39
N LYS A 217 -10.71 1.84 5.29
CA LYS A 217 -9.90 0.64 5.14
C LYS A 217 -8.54 0.82 5.79
N THR A 218 -8.06 -0.22 6.49
CA THR A 218 -6.69 -0.27 6.98
C THR A 218 -5.72 -0.47 5.83
N GLY A 219 -4.58 0.24 5.88
CA GLY A 219 -3.55 0.28 4.86
C GLY A 219 -3.37 1.67 4.24
N ALA A 220 -2.35 1.84 3.43
CA ALA A 220 -2.05 3.08 2.73
C ALA A 220 -1.53 2.85 1.31
N ASP A 221 -0.37 2.20 1.16
CA ASP A 221 0.35 2.07 -0.11
C ASP A 221 -0.35 1.16 -1.11
N GLU A 222 -1.08 0.14 -0.66
CA GLU A 222 -1.83 -0.80 -1.49
C GLU A 222 -3.21 -0.29 -1.91
N ILE A 223 -3.78 0.69 -1.20
CA ILE A 223 -5.13 1.19 -1.49
C ILE A 223 -5.26 1.65 -2.95
N PRO A 224 -4.33 2.45 -3.51
CA PRO A 224 -4.42 2.82 -4.92
C PRO A 224 -4.29 1.63 -5.87
N LEU A 225 -3.56 0.56 -5.52
CA LEU A 225 -3.49 -0.66 -6.31
C LEU A 225 -4.80 -1.45 -6.27
N SER A 226 -5.42 -1.54 -5.10
CA SER A 226 -6.74 -2.15 -4.96
C SER A 226 -7.81 -1.37 -5.74
N LEU A 227 -7.73 -0.03 -5.77
CA LEU A 227 -8.60 0.81 -6.60
C LEU A 227 -8.30 0.65 -8.09
N LEU A 228 -7.04 0.50 -8.50
CA LEU A 228 -6.66 0.17 -9.88
C LEU A 228 -7.25 -1.18 -10.30
N SER A 229 -7.13 -2.18 -9.44
CA SER A 229 -7.76 -3.49 -9.64
C SER A 229 -9.27 -3.38 -9.81
N ARG A 230 -9.93 -2.55 -9.01
CA ARG A 230 -11.36 -2.29 -9.08
C ARG A 230 -11.77 -1.57 -10.37
N ALA A 231 -10.92 -0.67 -10.86
CA ALA A 231 -11.13 0.02 -12.14
C ALA A 231 -11.07 -0.92 -13.34
N ILE A 232 -10.36 -2.05 -13.26
CA ILE A 232 -10.32 -3.07 -14.28
C ILE A 232 -11.63 -3.87 -14.24
N CYS A 233 -12.39 -3.79 -15.30
CA CYS A 233 -13.71 -4.42 -15.39
C CYS A 233 -13.65 -5.94 -15.24
N GLY A 234 -14.55 -6.50 -14.44
CA GLY A 234 -14.75 -7.92 -14.22
C GLY A 234 -14.68 -8.30 -12.75
N GLU A 235 -15.49 -9.26 -12.36
CA GLU A 235 -15.46 -9.89 -11.03
C GLU A 235 -14.66 -11.19 -11.12
N VAL A 236 -13.69 -11.37 -10.24
CA VAL A 236 -12.90 -12.61 -10.12
C VAL A 236 -13.23 -13.26 -8.78
N LYS A 237 -13.50 -14.56 -8.80
CA LYS A 237 -13.75 -15.36 -7.60
C LYS A 237 -12.44 -15.85 -7.02
N ILE A 238 -12.17 -15.51 -5.78
CA ILE A 238 -10.92 -15.85 -5.08
C ILE A 238 -11.23 -16.67 -3.84
N CYS A 239 -10.55 -17.82 -3.71
CA CYS A 239 -10.59 -18.65 -2.52
C CYS A 239 -9.31 -18.47 -1.72
N PRO A 240 -9.34 -17.88 -0.51
CA PRO A 240 -8.17 -17.85 0.37
C PRO A 240 -7.94 -19.21 1.04
N ILE A 241 -6.70 -19.69 0.99
CA ILE A 241 -6.23 -20.92 1.63
C ILE A 241 -5.12 -20.53 2.61
N PHE A 242 -5.41 -20.57 3.89
CA PHE A 242 -4.46 -20.28 4.95
C PHE A 242 -3.59 -21.49 5.22
N LEU A 243 -2.26 -21.32 5.22
CA LEU A 243 -1.32 -22.41 5.50
C LEU A 243 -1.32 -22.77 7.00
N GLU A 244 -1.70 -21.82 7.86
CA GLU A 244 -1.99 -22.04 9.28
C GLU A 244 -3.48 -21.75 9.55
N PRO A 245 -4.37 -22.69 9.23
CA PRO A 245 -5.83 -22.44 9.27
C PRO A 245 -6.38 -22.19 10.69
N ASN A 246 -5.69 -22.66 11.72
CA ASN A 246 -6.10 -22.48 13.11
C ASN A 246 -5.74 -21.07 13.65
N SER A 247 -4.96 -20.30 12.92
CA SER A 247 -4.43 -19.00 13.34
C SER A 247 -4.94 -17.83 12.49
N LYS A 248 -5.95 -18.04 11.66
CA LYS A 248 -6.53 -17.04 10.78
C LYS A 248 -7.23 -15.89 11.50
N ASP A 249 -7.61 -16.10 12.77
CA ASP A 249 -8.24 -15.10 13.64
C ASP A 249 -7.23 -14.15 14.31
N LEU A 250 -5.92 -14.42 14.18
CA LEU A 250 -4.88 -13.58 14.74
C LEU A 250 -4.74 -12.27 13.96
N ILE A 251 -4.31 -11.22 14.65
CA ILE A 251 -4.11 -9.88 14.08
C ILE A 251 -2.66 -9.75 13.63
N SER A 252 -2.45 -9.28 12.41
CA SER A 252 -1.12 -8.94 11.87
C SER A 252 -0.56 -7.69 12.53
N ASN A 253 0.77 -7.57 12.56
CA ASN A 253 1.42 -6.33 12.95
C ASN A 253 0.91 -5.17 12.07
N TYR A 254 0.74 -3.99 12.67
CA TYR A 254 0.30 -2.76 12.01
C TYR A 254 -1.17 -2.75 11.52
N GLU A 255 -1.95 -3.81 11.82
CA GLU A 255 -3.36 -3.91 11.46
C GLU A 255 -4.28 -3.93 12.69
N ASP A 256 -5.56 -3.65 12.49
CA ASP A 256 -6.59 -3.60 13.54
C ASP A 256 -7.66 -4.71 13.40
N VAL A 257 -7.46 -5.61 12.43
CA VAL A 257 -8.36 -6.74 12.14
C VAL A 257 -7.56 -8.04 11.99
N SER A 258 -8.25 -9.19 12.13
CA SER A 258 -7.60 -10.50 11.91
C SER A 258 -7.12 -10.65 10.47
N ILE A 259 -6.11 -11.53 10.28
CA ILE A 259 -5.58 -11.80 8.93
C ILE A 259 -6.67 -12.33 7.99
N GLU A 260 -7.65 -13.11 8.47
CA GLU A 260 -8.79 -13.54 7.68
C GLU A 260 -9.61 -12.34 7.18
N LYS A 261 -9.95 -11.40 8.08
CA LYS A 261 -10.69 -10.18 7.71
C LYS A 261 -9.88 -9.25 6.80
N SER A 262 -8.57 -9.17 7.01
CA SER A 262 -7.68 -8.40 6.13
C SER A 262 -7.71 -8.97 4.71
N VAL A 263 -7.55 -10.29 4.55
CA VAL A 263 -7.64 -10.99 3.26
C VAL A 263 -8.99 -10.77 2.59
N GLN A 264 -10.10 -10.99 3.30
CA GLN A 264 -11.46 -10.78 2.79
C GLN A 264 -11.64 -9.34 2.32
N GLY A 265 -11.25 -8.40 3.16
CA GLY A 265 -11.40 -6.99 2.86
C GLY A 265 -10.55 -6.53 1.67
N GLN A 266 -9.35 -7.07 1.45
CA GLN A 266 -8.54 -6.73 0.27
C GLN A 266 -9.11 -7.34 -1.01
N ILE A 267 -9.67 -8.56 -0.96
CA ILE A 267 -10.39 -9.17 -2.10
C ILE A 267 -11.57 -8.30 -2.51
N GLU A 268 -12.42 -7.90 -1.56
CA GLU A 268 -13.60 -7.07 -1.81
C GLU A 268 -13.23 -5.68 -2.32
N LEU A 269 -12.21 -5.05 -1.71
CA LEU A 269 -11.73 -3.74 -2.13
C LEU A 269 -11.23 -3.76 -3.56
N ALA A 270 -10.51 -4.80 -3.96
CA ALA A 270 -10.03 -5.00 -5.33
C ALA A 270 -11.16 -5.33 -6.34
N GLY A 271 -12.41 -5.40 -5.90
CA GLY A 271 -13.55 -5.78 -6.75
C GLY A 271 -13.56 -7.27 -7.11
N GLY A 272 -12.96 -8.11 -6.27
CA GLY A 272 -13.10 -9.57 -6.31
C GLY A 272 -14.24 -10.05 -5.44
N LYS A 273 -14.52 -11.35 -5.49
CA LYS A 273 -15.53 -12.03 -4.69
C LYS A 273 -14.93 -13.24 -3.99
N LEU A 274 -15.25 -13.39 -2.71
CA LEU A 274 -14.92 -14.60 -1.97
C LEU A 274 -15.67 -15.81 -2.54
N SER A 275 -15.00 -16.95 -2.59
CA SER A 275 -15.55 -18.19 -3.14
C SER A 275 -14.99 -19.39 -2.41
N ASP A 276 -15.71 -20.51 -2.53
CA ASP A 276 -15.18 -21.82 -2.15
C ASP A 276 -14.14 -22.30 -3.16
N GLU A 277 -13.29 -23.24 -2.74
CA GLU A 277 -12.18 -23.74 -3.56
C GLU A 277 -12.64 -24.28 -4.92
N ASN A 278 -13.76 -25.02 -4.96
CA ASN A 278 -14.27 -25.61 -6.19
C ASN A 278 -14.77 -24.57 -7.21
N ASP A 279 -15.25 -23.43 -6.74
CA ASP A 279 -15.91 -22.40 -7.57
C ASP A 279 -14.99 -21.21 -7.85
N ALA A 280 -13.77 -21.22 -7.26
CA ALA A 280 -12.81 -20.13 -7.40
C ALA A 280 -12.18 -20.09 -8.81
N ASP A 281 -11.96 -18.88 -9.31
CA ASP A 281 -11.15 -18.62 -10.50
C ASP A 281 -9.65 -18.68 -10.16
N ILE A 282 -9.28 -18.17 -8.96
CA ILE A 282 -7.89 -18.11 -8.48
C ILE A 282 -7.85 -18.53 -7.00
N LEU A 283 -6.90 -19.41 -6.66
CA LEU A 283 -6.58 -19.72 -5.27
C LEU A 283 -5.59 -18.71 -4.71
N LEU A 284 -5.86 -18.16 -3.53
CA LEU A 284 -4.94 -17.29 -2.79
C LEU A 284 -4.36 -18.06 -1.61
N TYR A 285 -3.14 -18.55 -1.75
CA TYR A 285 -2.41 -19.13 -0.63
C TYR A 285 -1.86 -18.01 0.26
N VAL A 286 -2.20 -18.09 1.55
CA VAL A 286 -1.74 -17.15 2.57
C VAL A 286 -0.78 -17.88 3.49
N ASN A 287 0.52 -17.58 3.39
CA ASN A 287 1.53 -18.06 4.34
C ASN A 287 1.47 -17.19 5.60
N ASN A 288 0.47 -17.48 6.45
CA ASN A 288 0.27 -16.77 7.70
C ASN A 288 1.08 -17.40 8.85
N PHE A 289 1.06 -16.81 10.00
CA PHE A 289 1.83 -17.15 11.19
C PHE A 289 1.06 -18.08 12.14
N VAL A 290 1.79 -18.80 13.02
CA VAL A 290 1.21 -19.80 13.94
C VAL A 290 0.57 -19.14 15.16
N ASP A 291 1.28 -18.26 15.86
CA ASP A 291 0.86 -17.62 17.11
C ASP A 291 0.95 -16.08 17.05
N HIS A 292 1.94 -15.53 16.35
CA HIS A 292 2.09 -14.11 16.09
C HIS A 292 2.89 -13.88 14.80
N GLN A 293 2.68 -12.75 14.15
CA GLN A 293 3.45 -12.38 12.99
C GLN A 293 4.88 -11.99 13.39
N GLY A 294 5.87 -12.57 12.72
CA GLY A 294 7.24 -12.11 12.83
C GLY A 294 7.42 -10.71 12.24
N GLU A 295 8.56 -10.10 12.52
CA GLU A 295 8.90 -8.81 11.94
C GLU A 295 10.41 -8.76 11.69
N ILE A 296 10.79 -8.64 10.41
CA ILE A 296 12.19 -8.78 9.97
C ILE A 296 13.05 -7.64 10.49
N VAL A 297 12.61 -6.39 10.35
CA VAL A 297 13.42 -5.20 10.66
C VAL A 297 13.61 -5.02 12.16
N MET A 298 12.59 -5.34 12.96
CA MET A 298 12.64 -5.25 14.42
C MET A 298 13.22 -6.50 15.08
N GLY A 299 13.53 -7.53 14.29
CA GLY A 299 14.06 -8.79 14.78
C GLY A 299 13.08 -9.60 15.63
N VAL A 300 11.78 -9.46 15.40
CA VAL A 300 10.75 -10.28 16.05
C VAL A 300 10.65 -11.61 15.33
N ASN A 301 11.10 -12.68 15.96
CA ASN A 301 11.06 -14.01 15.38
C ASN A 301 9.65 -14.63 15.52
N THR A 302 9.29 -15.47 14.57
CA THR A 302 8.14 -16.39 14.61
C THR A 302 8.55 -17.74 14.04
N GLU A 303 7.72 -18.76 14.22
CA GLU A 303 7.95 -20.07 13.61
C GLU A 303 7.86 -19.95 12.08
N SER A 304 8.97 -20.25 11.38
CA SER A 304 9.01 -20.28 9.92
C SER A 304 8.22 -21.46 9.37
N PHE A 305 7.83 -21.37 8.10
CA PHE A 305 7.11 -22.46 7.42
C PHE A 305 7.88 -23.78 7.46
N GLY A 306 7.26 -24.82 8.01
CA GLY A 306 7.85 -26.14 8.16
C GLY A 306 7.23 -27.24 7.27
N GLY A 307 6.23 -26.87 6.46
CA GLY A 307 5.48 -27.79 5.62
C GLY A 307 6.11 -28.07 4.26
N LYS A 308 5.32 -28.76 3.42
CA LYS A 308 5.58 -28.86 1.98
C LYS A 308 4.55 -28.00 1.25
N PHE A 309 4.99 -27.22 0.26
CA PHE A 309 4.11 -26.51 -0.63
C PHE A 309 3.99 -27.26 -1.96
N ILE A 310 2.76 -27.67 -2.28
CA ILE A 310 2.47 -28.35 -3.54
C ILE A 310 1.72 -27.36 -4.42
N VAL A 311 2.31 -27.04 -5.56
CA VAL A 311 1.71 -26.16 -6.57
C VAL A 311 0.43 -26.80 -7.12
N PRO A 312 -0.72 -26.09 -7.07
CA PRO A 312 -1.97 -26.60 -7.61
C PRO A 312 -1.98 -26.59 -9.15
N ASN A 313 -2.73 -27.48 -9.75
CA ASN A 313 -2.92 -27.53 -11.21
C ASN A 313 -4.08 -26.62 -11.67
N ARG A 314 -4.11 -25.37 -11.16
CA ARG A 314 -5.09 -24.32 -11.49
C ARG A 314 -4.53 -22.96 -11.06
N PRO A 315 -5.12 -21.83 -11.53
CA PRO A 315 -4.62 -20.50 -11.18
C PRO A 315 -4.45 -20.28 -9.68
N TYR A 316 -3.27 -19.82 -9.27
CA TYR A 316 -2.95 -19.53 -7.87
C TYR A 316 -2.02 -18.33 -7.72
N MET A 317 -2.13 -17.65 -6.59
CA MET A 317 -1.23 -16.58 -6.15
C MET A 317 -0.87 -16.78 -4.68
N ILE A 318 0.23 -16.16 -4.23
CA ILE A 318 0.81 -16.38 -2.92
C ILE A 318 1.05 -15.05 -2.20
N ALA A 319 0.40 -14.87 -1.05
CA ALA A 319 0.72 -13.82 -0.08
C ALA A 319 1.55 -14.44 1.05
N ASP A 320 2.83 -14.10 1.11
CA ASP A 320 3.71 -14.50 2.19
C ASP A 320 3.72 -13.41 3.26
N VAL A 321 2.89 -13.63 4.29
CA VAL A 321 2.66 -12.65 5.37
C VAL A 321 3.02 -13.21 6.75
N ARG A 322 3.86 -14.26 6.77
CA ARG A 322 4.35 -14.85 8.02
C ARG A 322 5.24 -13.89 8.80
N PHE A 323 5.97 -13.05 8.06
CA PHE A 323 6.71 -11.92 8.61
C PHE A 323 6.20 -10.62 7.99
N ALA A 324 6.19 -9.55 8.76
CA ALA A 324 6.13 -8.21 8.22
C ALA A 324 7.51 -7.79 7.71
N ASN A 325 7.53 -6.92 6.71
CA ASN A 325 8.76 -6.37 6.12
C ASN A 325 9.68 -7.41 5.47
N GLY A 326 9.12 -8.45 4.86
CA GLY A 326 9.89 -9.40 4.06
C GLY A 326 9.36 -10.83 4.11
N SER A 327 9.91 -11.68 3.27
CA SER A 327 9.52 -13.06 3.04
C SER A 327 9.95 -14.02 4.15
N ASP A 328 9.22 -15.12 4.32
CA ASP A 328 9.70 -16.29 5.05
C ASP A 328 10.68 -17.09 4.15
N ASN A 329 11.96 -17.08 4.50
CA ASN A 329 13.00 -17.79 3.75
C ASN A 329 12.71 -19.29 3.58
N ASN A 330 12.14 -19.95 4.60
CA ASN A 330 11.80 -21.37 4.50
C ASN A 330 10.69 -21.61 3.48
N PHE A 331 9.68 -20.75 3.47
CA PHE A 331 8.61 -20.83 2.49
C PHE A 331 9.10 -20.57 1.06
N VAL A 332 9.90 -19.53 0.85
CA VAL A 332 10.48 -19.23 -0.47
C VAL A 332 11.35 -20.38 -0.96
N ASN A 333 12.19 -20.95 -0.10
CA ASN A 333 13.01 -22.12 -0.45
C ASN A 333 12.15 -23.33 -0.81
N GLU A 334 11.02 -23.52 -0.15
CA GLU A 334 10.08 -24.60 -0.49
C GLU A 334 9.34 -24.32 -1.81
N LEU A 335 8.89 -23.09 -2.01
CA LEU A 335 8.27 -22.65 -3.26
C LEU A 335 9.21 -22.89 -4.47
N PHE A 336 10.49 -22.58 -4.31
CA PHE A 336 11.49 -22.70 -5.37
C PHE A 336 11.91 -24.15 -5.71
N LYS A 337 11.46 -25.14 -4.96
CA LYS A 337 11.56 -26.54 -5.37
C LYS A 337 10.55 -26.91 -6.47
N ASN A 338 9.55 -26.08 -6.66
CA ASN A 338 8.51 -26.27 -7.66
C ASN A 338 8.83 -25.49 -8.94
N ASN A 339 8.21 -25.88 -10.04
CA ASN A 339 8.24 -25.12 -11.28
C ASN A 339 7.08 -24.13 -11.29
N LEU A 340 7.37 -22.83 -11.37
CA LEU A 340 6.34 -21.79 -11.50
C LEU A 340 5.87 -21.73 -12.96
N ASP A 341 4.71 -22.30 -13.25
CA ASP A 341 4.10 -22.43 -14.56
C ASP A 341 3.10 -21.30 -14.89
N GLU A 342 2.29 -21.51 -15.94
CA GLU A 342 1.25 -20.56 -16.33
C GLU A 342 0.15 -20.32 -15.28
N ASN A 343 -0.04 -21.28 -14.36
CA ASN A 343 -1.00 -21.17 -13.27
C ASN A 343 -0.52 -20.28 -12.12
N PHE A 344 0.76 -19.90 -12.10
CA PHE A 344 1.30 -18.96 -11.13
C PHE A 344 0.89 -17.53 -11.47
N TYR A 345 0.08 -16.90 -10.62
CA TYR A 345 -0.47 -15.55 -10.80
C TYR A 345 0.24 -14.49 -9.97
N GLY A 346 1.23 -14.85 -9.18
CA GLY A 346 2.14 -13.92 -8.53
C GLY A 346 2.45 -14.26 -7.07
N TYR A 347 3.44 -13.55 -6.56
CA TYR A 347 3.96 -13.60 -5.20
C TYR A 347 4.10 -12.19 -4.64
N SER A 348 3.85 -12.01 -3.35
CA SER A 348 4.17 -10.76 -2.63
C SER A 348 4.37 -11.03 -1.14
N ALA A 349 5.36 -10.30 -0.55
CA ALA A 349 5.72 -10.34 0.87
C ALA A 349 6.24 -8.96 1.35
N TRP A 350 5.74 -7.89 0.77
CA TRP A 350 6.26 -6.55 1.05
C TRP A 350 5.50 -5.85 2.17
N ASN A 351 6.26 -5.34 3.15
CA ASN A 351 5.82 -4.49 4.25
C ASN A 351 4.72 -5.15 5.12
N THR A 352 3.48 -4.67 5.14
CA THR A 352 2.38 -5.22 5.92
C THR A 352 1.60 -6.29 5.17
N SER A 353 0.75 -7.04 5.88
CA SER A 353 -0.12 -8.04 5.25
C SER A 353 -1.05 -7.39 4.20
N ALA A 354 -1.64 -6.23 4.51
CA ALA A 354 -2.51 -5.51 3.59
C ALA A 354 -1.76 -5.08 2.31
N ASN A 355 -0.53 -4.55 2.45
CA ASN A 355 0.30 -4.16 1.30
C ASN A 355 0.61 -5.34 0.38
N SER A 356 1.00 -6.47 0.96
CA SER A 356 1.26 -7.70 0.20
C SER A 356 0.02 -8.17 -0.55
N LEU A 357 -1.12 -8.24 0.13
CA LEU A 357 -2.40 -8.70 -0.42
C LEU A 357 -2.92 -7.80 -1.53
N GLY A 358 -2.99 -6.49 -1.30
CA GLY A 358 -3.57 -5.54 -2.26
C GLY A 358 -2.78 -5.49 -3.57
N SER A 359 -1.44 -5.45 -3.49
CA SER A 359 -0.57 -5.44 -4.67
C SER A 359 -0.63 -6.77 -5.45
N LEU A 360 -0.65 -7.90 -4.73
CA LEU A 360 -0.75 -9.24 -5.31
C LEU A 360 -2.07 -9.43 -6.06
N ILE A 361 -3.20 -9.14 -5.41
CA ILE A 361 -4.54 -9.29 -6.00
C ILE A 361 -4.68 -8.41 -7.24
N CYS A 362 -4.15 -7.19 -7.21
CA CYS A 362 -4.15 -6.30 -8.37
C CYS A 362 -3.42 -6.94 -9.56
N GLY A 363 -2.18 -7.40 -9.36
CA GLY A 363 -1.39 -8.05 -10.42
C GLY A 363 -2.06 -9.31 -10.96
N ALA A 364 -2.60 -10.15 -10.07
CA ALA A 364 -3.30 -11.38 -10.45
C ALA A 364 -4.58 -11.09 -11.25
N LYS A 365 -5.37 -10.08 -10.86
CA LYS A 365 -6.58 -9.69 -11.58
C LYS A 365 -6.27 -9.11 -12.96
N VAL A 366 -5.21 -8.30 -13.09
CA VAL A 366 -4.75 -7.80 -14.40
C VAL A 366 -4.36 -8.98 -15.30
N LYS A 367 -3.61 -9.96 -14.79
CA LYS A 367 -3.25 -11.17 -15.53
C LYS A 367 -4.48 -11.98 -15.96
N TYR A 368 -5.45 -12.14 -15.06
CA TYR A 368 -6.66 -12.94 -15.31
C TYR A 368 -7.55 -12.35 -16.43
N PHE A 369 -7.71 -11.01 -16.42
CA PHE A 369 -8.54 -10.31 -17.42
C PHE A 369 -7.74 -9.79 -18.63
N ALA A 370 -6.43 -10.08 -18.70
CA ALA A 370 -5.57 -9.57 -19.76
C ALA A 370 -6.11 -9.93 -21.16
N LYS A 371 -6.41 -8.90 -21.95
CA LYS A 371 -6.81 -9.06 -23.35
C LYS A 371 -5.62 -9.31 -24.28
N LYS A 372 -4.46 -8.77 -23.89
CA LYS A 372 -3.18 -8.91 -24.58
C LYS A 372 -2.11 -9.22 -23.54
N TYR A 373 -2.16 -10.45 -23.00
CA TYR A 373 -1.23 -10.87 -21.97
C TYR A 373 0.24 -10.69 -22.41
N ASN A 374 0.99 -9.99 -21.58
CA ASN A 374 2.41 -9.73 -21.74
C ASN A 374 3.21 -10.52 -20.69
N GLN A 375 3.73 -11.67 -21.10
CA GLN A 375 4.49 -12.56 -20.22
C GLN A 375 5.76 -11.90 -19.69
N ASP A 376 6.45 -11.10 -20.52
CA ASP A 376 7.70 -10.45 -20.13
C ASP A 376 7.44 -9.39 -19.04
N ALA A 377 6.35 -8.63 -19.17
CA ALA A 377 5.94 -7.69 -18.13
C ALA A 377 5.57 -8.40 -16.82
N PHE A 378 4.85 -9.54 -16.90
CA PHE A 378 4.56 -10.34 -15.73
C PHE A 378 5.84 -10.87 -15.06
N LYS A 379 6.80 -11.39 -15.85
CA LYS A 379 8.10 -11.83 -15.32
C LYS A 379 8.86 -10.68 -14.66
N LYS A 380 8.89 -9.49 -15.25
CA LYS A 380 9.49 -8.30 -14.63
C LYS A 380 8.87 -7.98 -13.28
N LEU A 381 7.53 -8.04 -13.17
CA LEU A 381 6.85 -7.87 -11.90
C LEU A 381 7.32 -8.93 -10.88
N GLN A 382 7.40 -10.21 -11.25
CA GLN A 382 7.81 -11.27 -10.34
C GLN A 382 9.30 -11.16 -9.97
N ILE A 383 10.17 -10.75 -10.90
CA ILE A 383 11.58 -10.42 -10.60
C ILE A 383 11.63 -9.34 -9.52
N THR A 384 10.87 -8.25 -9.71
CA THR A 384 10.84 -7.16 -8.72
C THR A 384 10.36 -7.67 -7.35
N ARG A 385 9.28 -8.47 -7.30
CA ARG A 385 8.79 -9.04 -6.04
C ARG A 385 9.81 -9.94 -5.34
N PHE A 386 10.44 -10.88 -6.06
CA PHE A 386 11.43 -11.76 -5.44
C PHE A 386 12.72 -11.02 -5.07
N LEU A 387 13.14 -10.03 -5.86
CA LEU A 387 14.33 -9.26 -5.53
C LEU A 387 14.08 -8.25 -4.39
N ASP A 388 12.92 -7.58 -4.34
CA ASP A 388 12.59 -6.68 -3.25
C ASP A 388 12.17 -7.47 -2.00
N ASP A 389 11.04 -8.20 -2.05
CA ASP A 389 10.40 -8.77 -0.88
C ASP A 389 11.23 -9.87 -0.21
N TRP A 390 11.94 -10.69 -1.00
CA TRP A 390 12.74 -11.79 -0.50
C TRP A 390 14.22 -11.44 -0.40
N ALA A 391 14.87 -11.14 -1.54
CA ALA A 391 16.31 -10.95 -1.56
C ALA A 391 16.74 -9.74 -0.73
N TYR A 392 16.09 -8.59 -0.95
CA TYR A 392 16.45 -7.37 -0.24
C TYR A 392 15.86 -7.35 1.17
N GLN A 393 14.53 -7.31 1.31
CA GLN A 393 13.88 -7.07 2.59
C GLN A 393 14.17 -8.16 3.63
N ALA A 394 14.09 -9.42 3.24
CA ALA A 394 14.29 -10.53 4.17
C ALA A 394 15.78 -10.88 4.43
N ASN A 395 16.70 -10.48 3.55
CA ASN A 395 18.09 -10.93 3.62
C ASN A 395 19.10 -9.78 3.56
N VAL A 396 19.29 -9.13 2.39
CA VAL A 396 20.40 -8.17 2.19
C VAL A 396 20.28 -6.94 3.08
N ARG A 397 19.06 -6.40 3.24
CA ARG A 397 18.81 -5.22 4.08
C ARG A 397 19.34 -5.39 5.50
N GLN A 398 19.24 -6.61 6.07
CA GLN A 398 19.67 -6.90 7.44
C GLN A 398 21.21 -6.87 7.60
N THR A 399 21.94 -6.89 6.50
CA THR A 399 23.43 -6.79 6.51
C THR A 399 23.93 -5.36 6.34
N LEU A 400 23.05 -4.41 6.10
CA LEU A 400 23.36 -3.01 5.82
C LEU A 400 23.00 -2.12 7.01
N SER A 401 23.90 -1.21 7.38
CA SER A 401 23.67 -0.19 8.41
C SER A 401 23.24 1.16 7.85
N GLU A 402 23.49 1.39 6.56
CA GLU A 402 23.19 2.62 5.83
C GLU A 402 22.99 2.32 4.34
N PRO A 403 22.31 3.21 3.58
CA PRO A 403 22.16 3.07 2.15
C PRO A 403 23.51 3.12 1.42
N ASP A 404 23.90 1.98 0.83
CA ASP A 404 25.14 1.79 0.08
C ASP A 404 24.81 0.93 -1.16
N VAL A 405 24.80 1.56 -2.32
CA VAL A 405 24.39 0.90 -3.57
C VAL A 405 25.38 -0.18 -4.02
N ASP A 406 26.68 0.01 -3.74
CA ASP A 406 27.71 -0.97 -4.14
C ASP A 406 27.58 -2.25 -3.28
N LYS A 407 27.41 -2.09 -1.97
CA LYS A 407 27.18 -3.23 -1.05
C LYS A 407 25.84 -3.91 -1.35
N LEU A 408 24.79 -3.13 -1.62
CA LEU A 408 23.50 -3.65 -2.06
C LEU A 408 23.66 -4.52 -3.30
N THR A 409 24.25 -3.96 -4.37
CA THR A 409 24.44 -4.65 -5.64
C THR A 409 25.26 -5.94 -5.46
N ALA A 410 26.32 -5.89 -4.66
CA ALA A 410 27.12 -7.08 -4.37
C ALA A 410 26.32 -8.16 -3.61
N GLY A 411 25.54 -7.76 -2.60
CA GLY A 411 24.70 -8.67 -1.82
C GLY A 411 23.56 -9.32 -2.61
N MET A 412 23.06 -8.65 -3.65
CA MET A 412 21.93 -9.14 -4.47
C MET A 412 22.33 -10.21 -5.51
N LYS A 413 23.62 -10.30 -5.89
CA LYS A 413 24.09 -11.13 -7.01
C LYS A 413 23.77 -12.63 -6.93
N GLU A 414 23.80 -13.21 -5.75
CA GLU A 414 23.45 -14.63 -5.57
C GLU A 414 21.94 -14.85 -5.72
N PHE A 415 21.15 -13.92 -5.20
CA PHE A 415 19.69 -13.96 -5.32
C PHE A 415 19.22 -13.75 -6.77
N GLU A 416 19.84 -12.83 -7.52
CA GLU A 416 19.55 -12.64 -8.95
C GLU A 416 19.63 -13.98 -9.71
N LYS A 417 20.71 -14.76 -9.51
CA LYS A 417 20.89 -16.07 -10.15
C LYS A 417 19.80 -17.08 -9.79
N VAL A 418 19.36 -17.05 -8.52
CA VAL A 418 18.28 -17.94 -8.08
C VAL A 418 16.97 -17.54 -8.77
N VAL A 419 16.65 -16.23 -8.82
CA VAL A 419 15.45 -15.72 -9.48
C VAL A 419 15.48 -15.99 -10.99
N GLU A 420 16.63 -15.83 -11.67
CA GLU A 420 16.81 -16.22 -13.09
C GLU A 420 16.43 -17.68 -13.34
N ASN A 421 16.92 -18.57 -12.49
CA ASN A 421 16.67 -20.01 -12.63
C ASN A 421 15.18 -20.35 -12.44
N ILE A 422 14.53 -19.75 -11.44
CA ILE A 422 13.12 -20.01 -11.11
C ILE A 422 12.18 -19.45 -12.17
N LEU A 423 12.39 -18.21 -12.61
CA LEU A 423 11.55 -17.57 -13.61
C LEU A 423 11.96 -17.88 -15.06
N LYS A 424 13.07 -18.60 -15.25
CA LYS A 424 13.62 -18.96 -16.56
C LYS A 424 13.73 -17.73 -17.47
N THR A 425 14.36 -16.68 -16.95
CA THR A 425 14.51 -15.41 -17.65
C THR A 425 15.73 -14.66 -17.09
N GLU A 426 16.46 -13.97 -17.94
CA GLU A 426 17.59 -13.15 -17.54
C GLU A 426 17.17 -12.04 -16.60
N VAL A 427 17.95 -11.82 -15.52
CA VAL A 427 17.79 -10.72 -14.58
C VAL A 427 18.90 -9.69 -14.82
N ASN A 428 18.54 -8.62 -15.53
CA ASN A 428 19.44 -7.51 -15.83
C ASN A 428 18.89 -6.22 -15.25
N VAL A 429 19.31 -5.93 -14.01
CA VAL A 429 18.74 -4.85 -13.19
C VAL A 429 19.82 -3.99 -12.54
N LYS A 430 19.41 -2.79 -12.14
CA LYS A 430 20.14 -1.88 -11.27
C LYS A 430 19.32 -1.62 -10.01
N TYR A 431 20.01 -1.23 -8.97
CA TYR A 431 19.40 -0.89 -7.68
C TYR A 431 19.70 0.56 -7.31
N SER A 432 18.74 1.19 -6.64
CA SER A 432 18.91 2.51 -6.04
C SER A 432 18.08 2.64 -4.77
N TYR A 433 18.38 3.67 -3.98
CA TYR A 433 17.61 4.06 -2.80
C TYR A 433 16.94 5.41 -3.09
N PRO A 434 15.67 5.42 -3.54
CA PRO A 434 15.01 6.66 -3.99
C PRO A 434 14.92 7.72 -2.89
N TRP A 435 14.66 7.30 -1.66
CA TRP A 435 14.55 8.18 -0.49
C TRP A 435 15.80 8.16 0.41
N LYS A 436 16.94 7.65 -0.11
CA LYS A 436 18.22 7.60 0.60
C LYS A 436 18.14 6.94 1.98
N ARG A 437 17.27 5.94 2.12
CA ARG A 437 17.06 5.14 3.33
C ARG A 437 16.94 3.65 2.99
N LEU A 438 17.13 2.78 3.99
CA LEU A 438 17.07 1.32 3.78
C LEU A 438 15.65 0.76 3.61
N PHE A 439 14.61 1.56 3.80
CA PHE A 439 13.24 1.05 3.76
C PHE A 439 12.80 0.69 2.34
N GLU A 440 13.14 1.51 1.36
CA GLU A 440 12.79 1.29 -0.05
C GLU A 440 14.03 0.98 -0.90
N VAL A 441 13.89 -0.02 -1.76
CA VAL A 441 14.81 -0.27 -2.87
C VAL A 441 14.08 -0.13 -4.19
N GLU A 442 14.69 0.51 -5.16
CA GLU A 442 14.22 0.50 -6.55
C GLU A 442 14.92 -0.61 -7.31
N VAL A 443 14.16 -1.41 -8.05
CA VAL A 443 14.66 -2.42 -8.99
C VAL A 443 14.38 -1.92 -10.40
N GLU A 444 15.39 -1.42 -11.08
CA GLU A 444 15.29 -0.86 -12.43
C GLU A 444 15.82 -1.84 -13.47
N PHE A 445 15.03 -2.13 -14.49
CA PHE A 445 15.45 -2.97 -15.63
C PHE A 445 16.27 -2.14 -16.62
N ASN A 446 17.45 -2.70 -17.04
CA ASN A 446 18.32 -2.10 -18.06
C ASN A 446 17.72 -2.19 -19.45
#